data_fdc3bdc5b119de7dd3fc9023e8c479d6
#
_entry.id   fdc3bdc5b119de7dd3fc9023e8c479d6
#
_cell.length_a   1.000
_cell.length_b   1.000
_cell.length_c   1.000
_cell.angle_alpha   90.00
_cell.angle_beta   90.00
_cell.angle_gamma   90.00
#
_symmetry.space_group_name_H-M   'P 1'
#
loop_
_entity.id
_entity.type
_entity.pdbx_description
1 polymer ?
#
loop_
_entity_poly.entity_id
_entity_poly.type
_entity_poly.pdbx_seq_one_letter_code
_entity_poly.pdbx_strand_id
1 'polypeptide(L)'
;MTYTAAENRYDSIPYRRVGRSGLVLPALSLGLWHNFGDSTPIDTQRALLRTAFDLGINHFDLANNYGPPYGSAEINFGRLLREDFKQYRDELIISSKAGWDMWPGPYGQGGGSRKYVLASLDQSLQRLGLDYVDIFYSHRFDPDTPLEETASALATAVQQGKALYIGISSYSGVKTREMAALLKEWKVPLLIHQPAYNLLNRWVEKDLLDTTDELGTGVIAFTPLAQGLLTDKYLNGVPADARVNRPGGGSLQASHLSEENIAHVRALNEIAQRRGQSLAQLALAWTLRDPRVTSALIGASRPEQIIENVGALKNLNFSAEELAEIDRFAQEGGINLWEKPSTAE
;
A
#
# COMPACT_ATOMS: atom_id res chain seq x y z
N MET A 1 28.81 -2.64 12.92
CA MET A 1 27.99 -3.20 14.01
C MET A 1 26.78 -3.84 13.40
N THR A 2 26.43 -5.04 13.85
CA THR A 2 25.19 -5.71 13.41
C THR A 2 24.00 -4.91 13.94
N TYR A 3 22.97 -4.71 13.12
CA TYR A 3 21.74 -4.05 13.54
C TYR A 3 21.02 -4.88 14.59
N THR A 4 20.61 -4.25 15.67
CA THR A 4 19.73 -4.82 16.69
C THR A 4 18.50 -3.93 16.79
N ALA A 5 17.33 -4.52 16.59
CA ALA A 5 16.06 -3.80 16.65
C ALA A 5 15.73 -3.35 18.08
N ALA A 6 14.96 -2.27 18.21
CA ALA A 6 14.48 -1.78 19.50
C ALA A 6 13.67 -2.88 20.22
N GLU A 7 13.96 -3.12 21.50
CA GLU A 7 13.27 -4.16 22.30
C GLU A 7 11.78 -3.86 22.47
N ASN A 8 11.45 -2.56 22.61
CA ASN A 8 10.07 -2.08 22.81
C ASN A 8 9.34 -1.74 21.51
N ARG A 9 9.81 -2.21 20.33
CA ARG A 9 9.22 -1.85 19.03
C ARG A 9 7.73 -2.16 18.88
N TYR A 10 7.22 -3.12 19.61
CA TYR A 10 5.81 -3.53 19.55
C TYR A 10 4.88 -2.84 20.56
N ASP A 11 5.41 -1.94 21.40
CA ASP A 11 4.64 -1.34 22.50
C ASP A 11 3.75 -0.16 22.07
N SER A 12 4.07 0.50 20.94
CA SER A 12 3.48 1.78 20.58
C SER A 12 2.58 1.77 19.35
N ILE A 13 2.55 0.69 18.59
CA ILE A 13 1.75 0.59 17.35
C ILE A 13 0.66 -0.48 17.51
N PRO A 14 -0.62 -0.17 17.21
CA PRO A 14 -1.68 -1.17 17.25
C PRO A 14 -1.57 -2.11 16.05
N TYR A 15 -1.85 -3.39 16.30
CA TYR A 15 -1.96 -4.44 15.28
C TYR A 15 -3.44 -4.78 15.08
N ARG A 16 -3.86 -4.85 13.81
CA ARG A 16 -5.24 -5.12 13.42
C ARG A 16 -5.34 -6.44 12.67
N ARG A 17 -6.35 -7.22 12.98
CA ARG A 17 -6.61 -8.48 12.29
C ARG A 17 -6.95 -8.22 10.81
N VAL A 18 -6.39 -9.03 9.92
CA VAL A 18 -6.69 -8.98 8.49
C VAL A 18 -7.96 -9.77 8.23
N GLY A 19 -9.08 -9.09 8.14
CA GLY A 19 -10.40 -9.72 7.97
C GLY A 19 -10.67 -10.78 9.03
N ARG A 20 -11.08 -11.96 8.59
CA ARG A 20 -11.35 -13.14 9.48
C ARG A 20 -10.19 -14.13 9.53
N SER A 21 -8.99 -13.72 9.16
CA SER A 21 -7.82 -14.59 9.18
C SER A 21 -7.10 -14.58 10.53
N GLY A 22 -6.08 -15.42 10.69
CA GLY A 22 -5.16 -15.39 11.84
C GLY A 22 -4.07 -14.33 11.75
N LEU A 23 -3.88 -13.70 10.56
CA LEU A 23 -2.84 -12.70 10.36
C LEU A 23 -3.25 -11.37 10.98
N VAL A 24 -2.28 -10.65 11.54
CA VAL A 24 -2.42 -9.26 11.96
C VAL A 24 -1.40 -8.39 11.22
N LEU A 25 -1.77 -7.15 10.90
CA LEU A 25 -0.87 -6.15 10.34
C LEU A 25 -0.78 -4.95 11.28
N PRO A 26 0.36 -4.23 11.28
CA PRO A 26 0.43 -2.94 11.96
C PRO A 26 -0.55 -1.97 11.32
N ALA A 27 -1.12 -1.06 12.10
CA ALA A 27 -2.06 -0.07 11.59
C ALA A 27 -1.45 0.83 10.49
N LEU A 28 -0.11 0.96 10.49
CA LEU A 28 0.66 1.56 9.41
C LEU A 28 1.64 0.53 8.83
N SER A 29 1.69 0.41 7.52
CA SER A 29 2.64 -0.43 6.77
C SER A 29 3.54 0.43 5.91
N LEU A 30 4.76 0.00 5.59
CA LEU A 30 5.70 0.76 4.76
C LEU A 30 5.70 0.25 3.32
N GLY A 31 5.33 1.13 2.38
CA GLY A 31 5.41 0.88 0.95
C GLY A 31 6.79 1.25 0.38
N LEU A 32 7.37 0.34 -0.40
CA LEU A 32 8.72 0.46 -0.93
C LEU A 32 8.74 0.81 -2.43
N TRP A 33 7.85 1.71 -2.86
CA TRP A 33 7.74 2.04 -4.27
C TRP A 33 8.89 2.98 -4.73
N HIS A 34 8.71 4.32 -4.67
CA HIS A 34 9.59 5.28 -5.32
C HIS A 34 10.96 5.50 -4.63
N ASN A 35 11.07 5.25 -3.34
CA ASN A 35 12.24 5.60 -2.53
C ASN A 35 13.17 4.40 -2.27
N PHE A 36 12.95 3.27 -2.95
CA PHE A 36 13.72 2.05 -2.79
C PHE A 36 14.38 1.56 -4.09
N GLY A 37 14.30 2.37 -5.17
CA GLY A 37 15.05 2.15 -6.40
C GLY A 37 16.52 2.59 -6.29
N ASP A 38 17.25 2.41 -7.40
CA ASP A 38 18.70 2.68 -7.45
C ASP A 38 19.06 4.17 -7.36
N SER A 39 18.08 5.06 -7.57
CA SER A 39 18.26 6.51 -7.42
C SER A 39 18.34 6.98 -5.96
N THR A 40 17.95 6.16 -5.01
CA THR A 40 18.00 6.46 -3.57
C THR A 40 19.20 5.75 -2.94
N PRO A 41 20.09 6.45 -2.24
CA PRO A 41 21.24 5.82 -1.57
C PRO A 41 20.80 4.68 -0.65
N ILE A 42 21.54 3.58 -0.68
CA ILE A 42 21.21 2.38 0.10
C ILE A 42 21.17 2.65 1.61
N ASP A 43 22.01 3.57 2.11
CA ASP A 43 22.01 3.93 3.52
C ASP A 43 20.76 4.72 3.92
N THR A 44 20.19 5.50 3.01
CA THR A 44 18.87 6.14 3.22
C THR A 44 17.77 5.08 3.30
N GLN A 45 17.75 4.13 2.36
CA GLN A 45 16.82 3.01 2.39
C GLN A 45 16.93 2.20 3.68
N ARG A 46 18.15 1.92 4.11
CA ARG A 46 18.48 1.24 5.38
C ARG A 46 17.92 2.00 6.59
N ALA A 47 18.13 3.30 6.65
CA ALA A 47 17.63 4.14 7.73
C ALA A 47 16.10 4.11 7.79
N LEU A 48 15.42 4.17 6.64
CA LEU A 48 13.95 4.07 6.56
C LEU A 48 13.44 2.73 7.11
N LEU A 49 14.03 1.60 6.69
CA LEU A 49 13.62 0.26 7.14
C LEU A 49 13.85 0.07 8.64
N ARG A 50 15.02 0.46 9.14
CA ARG A 50 15.35 0.33 10.57
C ARG A 50 14.41 1.19 11.43
N THR A 51 14.20 2.45 11.05
CA THR A 51 13.26 3.34 11.75
C THR A 51 11.85 2.79 11.76
N ALA A 52 11.36 2.27 10.63
CA ALA A 52 10.04 1.66 10.54
C ALA A 52 9.92 0.46 11.49
N PHE A 53 10.89 -0.45 11.45
CA PHE A 53 10.86 -1.66 12.27
C PHE A 53 11.03 -1.34 13.77
N ASP A 54 11.90 -0.41 14.13
CA ASP A 54 12.09 0.06 15.51
C ASP A 54 10.85 0.74 16.09
N LEU A 55 9.94 1.23 15.23
CA LEU A 55 8.64 1.79 15.61
C LEU A 55 7.48 0.78 15.52
N GLY A 56 7.76 -0.50 15.22
CA GLY A 56 6.77 -1.56 15.16
C GLY A 56 6.13 -1.77 13.80
N ILE A 57 6.56 -1.07 12.75
CA ILE A 57 6.12 -1.36 11.38
C ILE A 57 6.88 -2.58 10.87
N ASN A 58 6.24 -3.73 10.90
CA ASN A 58 6.84 -5.00 10.47
C ASN A 58 6.29 -5.51 9.12
N HIS A 59 5.43 -4.75 8.45
CA HIS A 59 4.95 -5.05 7.09
C HIS A 59 5.62 -4.13 6.07
N PHE A 60 6.34 -4.75 5.12
CA PHE A 60 7.01 -4.10 3.99
C PHE A 60 6.37 -4.55 2.68
N ASP A 61 5.85 -3.59 1.93
CA ASP A 61 5.05 -3.84 0.73
C ASP A 61 5.81 -3.44 -0.54
N LEU A 62 6.05 -4.44 -1.41
CA LEU A 62 6.76 -4.31 -2.67
C LEU A 62 5.86 -4.66 -3.87
N ALA A 63 6.43 -4.59 -5.06
CA ALA A 63 5.94 -5.17 -6.30
C ALA A 63 7.13 -5.44 -7.23
N ASN A 64 6.93 -6.36 -8.18
CA ASN A 64 7.97 -6.74 -9.13
C ASN A 64 8.53 -5.56 -9.93
N ASN A 65 7.67 -4.57 -10.27
CA ASN A 65 8.02 -3.40 -11.06
C ASN A 65 8.41 -2.16 -10.24
N TYR A 66 8.57 -2.26 -8.93
CA TYR A 66 8.99 -1.12 -8.11
C TYR A 66 10.46 -0.79 -8.32
N GLY A 67 10.76 0.51 -8.28
CA GLY A 67 12.07 1.09 -8.52
C GLY A 67 11.97 2.62 -8.69
N PRO A 68 12.64 3.27 -9.66
CA PRO A 68 13.31 2.75 -10.85
C PRO A 68 14.72 2.19 -10.59
N PRO A 69 15.26 1.36 -11.52
CA PRO A 69 14.56 0.62 -12.58
C PRO A 69 13.66 -0.49 -12.01
N TYR A 70 12.80 -1.08 -12.85
CA TYR A 70 11.91 -2.16 -12.43
C TYR A 70 12.68 -3.31 -11.78
N GLY A 71 12.22 -3.77 -10.61
CA GLY A 71 12.86 -4.82 -9.82
C GLY A 71 13.92 -4.34 -8.85
N SER A 72 14.42 -3.10 -8.98
CA SER A 72 15.49 -2.59 -8.11
C SER A 72 15.05 -2.46 -6.65
N ALA A 73 13.78 -2.14 -6.38
CA ALA A 73 13.28 -2.09 -5.01
C ALA A 73 13.37 -3.45 -4.32
N GLU A 74 13.02 -4.54 -5.01
CA GLU A 74 13.15 -5.89 -4.47
C GLU A 74 14.62 -6.31 -4.29
N ILE A 75 15.51 -5.94 -5.22
CA ILE A 75 16.96 -6.22 -5.12
C ILE A 75 17.55 -5.50 -3.90
N ASN A 76 17.27 -4.22 -3.75
CA ASN A 76 17.78 -3.39 -2.66
C ASN A 76 17.24 -3.85 -1.31
N PHE A 77 15.93 -4.13 -1.24
CA PHE A 77 15.32 -4.65 -0.03
C PHE A 77 15.88 -6.04 0.33
N GLY A 78 16.04 -6.94 -0.64
CA GLY A 78 16.63 -8.27 -0.44
C GLY A 78 18.07 -8.20 0.09
N ARG A 79 18.87 -7.22 -0.37
CA ARG A 79 20.18 -6.93 0.19
C ARG A 79 20.09 -6.51 1.66
N LEU A 80 19.24 -5.52 1.96
CA LEU A 80 19.06 -4.99 3.32
C LEU A 80 18.46 -6.04 4.27
N LEU A 81 17.58 -6.89 3.77
CA LEU A 81 17.02 -8.01 4.52
C LEU A 81 18.12 -8.97 4.98
N ARG A 82 19.04 -9.35 4.09
CA ARG A 82 20.16 -10.23 4.45
C ARG A 82 21.15 -9.58 5.41
N GLU A 83 21.42 -8.28 5.23
CA GLU A 83 22.43 -7.56 6.02
C GLU A 83 21.94 -7.23 7.43
N ASP A 84 20.66 -6.82 7.58
CA ASP A 84 20.12 -6.24 8.82
C ASP A 84 19.00 -7.07 9.46
N PHE A 85 18.14 -7.72 8.65
CA PHE A 85 16.85 -8.26 9.13
C PHE A 85 16.77 -9.77 9.06
N LYS A 86 17.82 -10.48 8.67
CA LYS A 86 17.79 -11.94 8.52
C LYS A 86 17.26 -12.66 9.76
N GLN A 87 17.68 -12.21 10.94
CA GLN A 87 17.26 -12.78 12.24
C GLN A 87 15.81 -12.48 12.61
N TYR A 88 15.18 -11.51 11.93
CA TYR A 88 13.80 -11.07 12.18
C TYR A 88 12.82 -11.54 11.10
N ARG A 89 13.25 -12.45 10.18
CA ARG A 89 12.38 -12.87 9.04
C ARG A 89 11.00 -13.31 9.50
N ASP A 90 10.91 -14.08 10.59
CA ASP A 90 9.64 -14.60 11.10
C ASP A 90 8.78 -13.56 11.82
N GLU A 91 9.32 -12.40 12.14
CA GLU A 91 8.59 -11.24 12.66
C GLU A 91 8.05 -10.34 11.53
N LEU A 92 8.62 -10.44 10.32
CA LEU A 92 8.30 -9.57 9.19
C LEU A 92 7.18 -10.17 8.34
N ILE A 93 6.31 -9.29 7.86
CA ILE A 93 5.38 -9.57 6.76
C ILE A 93 5.95 -8.89 5.50
N ILE A 94 6.28 -9.69 4.50
CA ILE A 94 6.84 -9.21 3.23
C ILE A 94 5.84 -9.53 2.14
N SER A 95 5.40 -8.50 1.43
CA SER A 95 4.49 -8.67 0.31
C SER A 95 5.10 -8.22 -1.01
N SER A 96 4.73 -8.90 -2.11
CA SER A 96 5.03 -8.46 -3.46
C SER A 96 3.84 -8.70 -4.38
N LYS A 97 3.91 -8.14 -5.60
CA LYS A 97 2.78 -8.08 -6.54
C LYS A 97 3.26 -8.23 -7.97
N ALA A 98 2.40 -8.72 -8.84
CA ALA A 98 2.57 -8.72 -10.29
C ALA A 98 1.27 -8.33 -11.01
N GLY A 99 1.37 -7.55 -12.10
CA GLY A 99 0.20 -7.12 -12.87
C GLY A 99 0.47 -5.94 -13.82
N TRP A 100 1.59 -5.24 -13.66
CA TRP A 100 2.04 -4.15 -14.53
C TRP A 100 3.22 -4.60 -15.37
N ASP A 101 3.58 -3.83 -16.41
CA ASP A 101 4.69 -4.11 -17.30
C ASP A 101 6.00 -4.34 -16.53
N MET A 102 6.78 -5.30 -16.95
CA MET A 102 8.01 -5.68 -16.26
C MET A 102 9.18 -5.94 -17.21
N TRP A 103 8.96 -6.62 -18.35
CA TRP A 103 9.98 -6.89 -19.37
C TRP A 103 9.39 -6.82 -20.78
N PRO A 104 10.22 -6.69 -21.84
CA PRO A 104 9.73 -6.61 -23.22
C PRO A 104 9.04 -7.90 -23.70
N GLY A 105 8.14 -7.75 -24.66
CA GLY A 105 7.47 -8.86 -25.34
C GLY A 105 6.11 -9.21 -24.72
N PRO A 106 5.36 -10.12 -25.34
CA PRO A 106 3.95 -10.34 -25.03
C PRO A 106 3.70 -10.95 -23.65
N TYR A 107 4.71 -11.53 -23.04
CA TYR A 107 4.57 -12.17 -21.71
C TYR A 107 5.10 -11.31 -20.57
N GLY A 108 5.59 -10.10 -20.83
CA GLY A 108 6.14 -9.18 -19.85
C GLY A 108 5.42 -7.84 -19.79
N GLN A 109 4.32 -7.69 -20.56
CA GLN A 109 3.54 -6.46 -20.64
C GLN A 109 2.46 -6.35 -19.54
N GLY A 110 2.63 -7.09 -18.44
CA GLY A 110 1.69 -7.09 -17.32
C GLY A 110 0.55 -8.08 -17.50
N GLY A 111 -0.56 -7.79 -16.84
CA GLY A 111 -1.76 -8.62 -16.89
C GLY A 111 -1.83 -9.72 -15.85
N GLY A 112 -2.86 -10.57 -16.01
CA GLY A 112 -3.22 -11.62 -15.06
C GLY A 112 -2.90 -13.04 -15.53
N SER A 113 -2.24 -13.21 -16.69
CA SER A 113 -1.99 -14.55 -17.24
C SER A 113 -1.16 -15.40 -16.26
N ARG A 114 -1.49 -16.69 -16.21
CA ARG A 114 -0.77 -17.68 -15.39
C ARG A 114 0.73 -17.67 -15.66
N LYS A 115 1.13 -17.54 -16.92
CA LYS A 115 2.54 -17.47 -17.31
C LYS A 115 3.24 -16.27 -16.70
N TYR A 116 2.63 -15.08 -16.80
CA TYR A 116 3.20 -13.82 -16.27
C TYR A 116 3.23 -13.81 -14.74
N VAL A 117 2.14 -14.19 -14.09
CA VAL A 117 1.99 -14.15 -12.63
C VAL A 117 3.02 -15.06 -11.95
N LEU A 118 3.14 -16.32 -12.40
CA LEU A 118 4.09 -17.27 -11.79
C LEU A 118 5.54 -16.94 -12.10
N ALA A 119 5.86 -16.55 -13.34
CA ALA A 119 7.21 -16.11 -13.69
C ALA A 119 7.63 -14.87 -12.88
N SER A 120 6.71 -13.93 -12.68
CA SER A 120 6.96 -12.73 -11.88
C SER A 120 7.24 -13.06 -10.42
N LEU A 121 6.47 -13.98 -9.82
CA LEU A 121 6.72 -14.44 -8.45
C LEU A 121 8.11 -15.08 -8.30
N ASP A 122 8.48 -15.96 -9.22
CA ASP A 122 9.80 -16.61 -9.19
C ASP A 122 10.94 -15.60 -9.30
N GLN A 123 10.81 -14.61 -10.18
CA GLN A 123 11.77 -13.52 -10.31
C GLN A 123 11.81 -12.62 -9.04
N SER A 124 10.66 -12.34 -8.44
CA SER A 124 10.58 -11.57 -7.18
C SER A 124 11.30 -12.30 -6.05
N LEU A 125 11.06 -13.60 -5.88
CA LEU A 125 11.75 -14.41 -4.88
C LEU A 125 13.26 -14.41 -5.07
N GLN A 126 13.73 -14.50 -6.32
CA GLN A 126 15.17 -14.42 -6.62
C GLN A 126 15.77 -13.06 -6.25
N ARG A 127 15.09 -11.94 -6.60
CA ARG A 127 15.55 -10.58 -6.25
C ARG A 127 15.58 -10.35 -4.74
N LEU A 128 14.55 -10.82 -4.04
CA LEU A 128 14.43 -10.72 -2.59
C LEU A 128 15.40 -11.65 -1.85
N GLY A 129 15.82 -12.75 -2.49
CA GLY A 129 16.60 -13.81 -1.85
C GLY A 129 15.79 -14.59 -0.82
N LEU A 130 14.53 -14.85 -1.12
CA LEU A 130 13.56 -15.54 -0.27
C LEU A 130 13.02 -16.79 -0.95
N ASP A 131 12.62 -17.77 -0.15
CA ASP A 131 11.89 -18.96 -0.63
C ASP A 131 10.40 -18.70 -0.78
N TYR A 132 9.84 -17.75 -0.01
CA TYR A 132 8.44 -17.34 -0.05
C TYR A 132 8.27 -15.87 0.35
N VAL A 133 7.17 -15.28 -0.12
CA VAL A 133 6.61 -14.03 0.41
C VAL A 133 5.41 -14.35 1.32
N ASP A 134 5.13 -13.48 2.29
CA ASP A 134 3.98 -13.66 3.16
C ASP A 134 2.67 -13.41 2.41
N ILE A 135 2.61 -12.34 1.61
CA ILE A 135 1.43 -12.02 0.78
C ILE A 135 1.85 -11.78 -0.66
N PHE A 136 1.21 -12.46 -1.60
CA PHE A 136 1.39 -12.21 -3.03
C PHE A 136 0.10 -11.68 -3.64
N TYR A 137 0.20 -10.56 -4.39
CA TYR A 137 -0.95 -9.87 -4.94
C TYR A 137 -1.04 -9.99 -6.47
N SER A 138 -2.27 -10.16 -6.98
CA SER A 138 -2.61 -9.64 -8.30
C SER A 138 -2.70 -8.10 -8.21
N HIS A 139 -1.79 -7.41 -8.92
CA HIS A 139 -1.55 -5.97 -8.72
C HIS A 139 -2.66 -5.09 -9.28
N ARG A 140 -3.42 -5.60 -10.25
CA ARG A 140 -4.62 -4.98 -10.83
C ARG A 140 -5.51 -6.03 -11.49
N PHE A 141 -6.79 -5.69 -11.67
CA PHE A 141 -7.68 -6.45 -12.54
C PHE A 141 -7.19 -6.35 -13.99
N ASP A 142 -7.18 -7.49 -14.68
CA ASP A 142 -6.86 -7.59 -16.11
C ASP A 142 -8.11 -8.03 -16.88
N PRO A 143 -8.74 -7.14 -17.66
CA PRO A 143 -9.96 -7.47 -18.41
C PRO A 143 -9.71 -8.42 -19.59
N ASP A 144 -8.46 -8.57 -20.03
CA ASP A 144 -8.10 -9.37 -21.21
C ASP A 144 -7.74 -10.81 -20.85
N THR A 145 -7.62 -11.14 -19.56
CA THR A 145 -7.35 -12.51 -19.09
C THR A 145 -8.56 -13.05 -18.32
N PRO A 146 -9.03 -14.27 -18.59
CA PRO A 146 -10.07 -14.90 -17.78
C PRO A 146 -9.69 -14.90 -16.29
N LEU A 147 -10.60 -14.46 -15.44
CA LEU A 147 -10.32 -14.31 -14.01
C LEU A 147 -9.95 -15.63 -13.34
N GLU A 148 -10.50 -16.74 -13.85
CA GLU A 148 -10.18 -18.11 -13.43
C GLU A 148 -8.70 -18.46 -13.64
N GLU A 149 -8.09 -17.96 -14.73
CA GLU A 149 -6.67 -18.19 -15.00
C GLU A 149 -5.81 -17.46 -13.96
N THR A 150 -6.12 -16.20 -13.67
CA THR A 150 -5.44 -15.43 -12.63
C THR A 150 -5.63 -16.08 -11.24
N ALA A 151 -6.86 -16.50 -10.90
CA ALA A 151 -7.15 -17.18 -9.63
C ALA A 151 -6.36 -18.48 -9.50
N SER A 152 -6.31 -19.29 -10.57
CA SER A 152 -5.55 -20.55 -10.57
C SER A 152 -4.05 -20.33 -10.40
N ALA A 153 -3.49 -19.26 -10.97
CA ALA A 153 -2.09 -18.89 -10.79
C ALA A 153 -1.78 -18.52 -9.35
N LEU A 154 -2.62 -17.67 -8.74
CA LEU A 154 -2.50 -17.27 -7.34
C LEU A 154 -2.62 -18.48 -6.39
N ALA A 155 -3.60 -19.35 -6.61
CA ALA A 155 -3.76 -20.58 -5.83
C ALA A 155 -2.53 -21.50 -5.95
N THR A 156 -1.95 -21.61 -7.15
CA THR A 156 -0.72 -22.37 -7.37
C THR A 156 0.46 -21.82 -6.57
N ALA A 157 0.60 -20.49 -6.46
CA ALA A 157 1.65 -19.86 -5.65
C ALA A 157 1.61 -20.31 -4.19
N VAL A 158 0.40 -20.40 -3.61
CA VAL A 158 0.19 -20.91 -2.24
C VAL A 158 0.48 -22.41 -2.16
N GLN A 159 -0.06 -23.20 -3.08
CA GLN A 159 0.13 -24.66 -3.10
C GLN A 159 1.60 -25.09 -3.25
N GLN A 160 2.41 -24.26 -3.95
CA GLN A 160 3.85 -24.45 -4.06
C GLN A 160 4.65 -23.92 -2.85
N GLY A 161 3.99 -23.32 -1.87
CA GLY A 161 4.65 -22.72 -0.72
C GLY A 161 5.46 -21.44 -1.03
N LYS A 162 5.22 -20.80 -2.17
CA LYS A 162 5.90 -19.57 -2.60
C LYS A 162 5.23 -18.30 -2.08
N ALA A 163 3.99 -18.41 -1.62
CA ALA A 163 3.25 -17.38 -0.90
C ALA A 163 2.45 -18.02 0.23
N LEU A 164 2.36 -17.39 1.39
CA LEU A 164 1.53 -17.88 2.48
C LEU A 164 0.07 -17.48 2.29
N TYR A 165 -0.15 -16.28 1.77
CA TYR A 165 -1.47 -15.66 1.56
C TYR A 165 -1.56 -14.98 0.21
N ILE A 166 -2.81 -14.79 -0.25
CA ILE A 166 -3.13 -14.11 -1.51
C ILE A 166 -3.88 -12.80 -1.23
N GLY A 167 -3.49 -11.77 -1.97
CA GLY A 167 -4.20 -10.50 -2.05
C GLY A 167 -4.52 -10.10 -3.49
N ILE A 168 -5.36 -9.09 -3.61
CA ILE A 168 -5.66 -8.39 -4.86
C ILE A 168 -5.54 -6.89 -4.65
N SER A 169 -5.34 -6.14 -5.72
CA SER A 169 -5.25 -4.68 -5.67
C SER A 169 -6.06 -4.04 -6.79
N SER A 170 -6.76 -2.94 -6.48
CA SER A 170 -7.50 -2.16 -7.46
C SER A 170 -8.55 -2.95 -8.26
N TYR A 171 -9.24 -3.89 -7.63
CA TYR A 171 -10.41 -4.57 -8.15
C TYR A 171 -11.68 -3.85 -7.70
N SER A 172 -12.76 -3.89 -8.52
CA SER A 172 -14.10 -3.46 -8.08
C SER A 172 -14.66 -4.42 -7.02
N GLY A 173 -15.74 -4.02 -6.34
CA GLY A 173 -16.44 -4.92 -5.42
C GLY A 173 -16.96 -6.17 -6.12
N VAL A 174 -17.49 -6.03 -7.35
CA VAL A 174 -17.95 -7.16 -8.18
C VAL A 174 -16.82 -8.13 -8.45
N LYS A 175 -15.69 -7.65 -8.98
CA LYS A 175 -14.53 -8.51 -9.30
C LYS A 175 -13.85 -9.08 -8.06
N THR A 176 -13.97 -8.41 -6.93
CA THR A 176 -13.51 -8.94 -5.64
C THR A 176 -14.34 -10.13 -5.20
N ARG A 177 -15.68 -10.08 -5.34
CA ARG A 177 -16.57 -11.21 -5.04
C ARG A 177 -16.30 -12.40 -5.97
N GLU A 178 -16.14 -12.16 -7.26
CA GLU A 178 -15.82 -13.19 -8.25
C GLU A 178 -14.48 -13.87 -7.92
N MET A 179 -13.43 -13.08 -7.69
CA MET A 179 -12.10 -13.62 -7.34
C MET A 179 -12.15 -14.44 -6.03
N ALA A 180 -12.84 -13.95 -5.02
CA ALA A 180 -12.97 -14.67 -3.75
C ALA A 180 -13.72 -16.00 -3.92
N ALA A 181 -14.75 -16.05 -4.77
CA ALA A 181 -15.48 -17.27 -5.10
C ALA A 181 -14.58 -18.30 -5.80
N LEU A 182 -13.82 -17.86 -6.81
CA LEU A 182 -12.88 -18.70 -7.55
C LEU A 182 -11.76 -19.25 -6.66
N LEU A 183 -11.14 -18.40 -5.84
CA LEU A 183 -10.09 -18.84 -4.90
C LEU A 183 -10.60 -19.84 -3.86
N LYS A 184 -11.86 -19.71 -3.45
CA LYS A 184 -12.51 -20.65 -2.52
C LYS A 184 -12.59 -22.07 -3.09
N GLU A 185 -12.80 -22.24 -4.40
CA GLU A 185 -12.78 -23.54 -5.06
C GLU A 185 -11.42 -24.25 -4.92
N TRP A 186 -10.35 -23.46 -4.93
CA TRP A 186 -8.98 -23.92 -4.68
C TRP A 186 -8.62 -24.07 -3.20
N LYS A 187 -9.56 -23.79 -2.27
CA LYS A 187 -9.35 -23.76 -0.82
C LYS A 187 -8.27 -22.76 -0.38
N VAL A 188 -8.12 -21.69 -1.13
CA VAL A 188 -7.23 -20.57 -0.84
C VAL A 188 -8.10 -19.33 -0.60
N PRO A 189 -8.30 -18.88 0.64
CA PRO A 189 -9.12 -17.72 0.92
C PRO A 189 -8.44 -16.44 0.43
N LEU A 190 -9.21 -15.50 -0.11
CA LEU A 190 -8.75 -14.15 -0.39
C LEU A 190 -8.50 -13.41 0.94
N LEU A 191 -7.24 -13.17 1.26
CA LEU A 191 -6.84 -12.57 2.53
C LEU A 191 -7.16 -11.09 2.60
N ILE A 192 -6.74 -10.33 1.57
CA ILE A 192 -6.64 -8.87 1.65
C ILE A 192 -6.84 -8.21 0.29
N HIS A 193 -7.46 -7.04 0.29
CA HIS A 193 -7.56 -6.15 -0.86
C HIS A 193 -6.76 -4.86 -0.59
N GLN A 194 -5.96 -4.44 -1.57
CA GLN A 194 -5.20 -3.20 -1.51
C GLN A 194 -5.77 -2.16 -2.49
N PRO A 195 -6.69 -1.26 -2.08
CA PRO A 195 -7.23 -0.17 -2.89
C PRO A 195 -6.54 1.17 -2.60
N ALA A 196 -6.63 2.12 -3.57
CA ALA A 196 -6.39 3.53 -3.30
C ALA A 196 -7.53 4.09 -2.44
N TYR A 197 -7.19 4.71 -1.29
CA TYR A 197 -8.18 5.32 -0.40
C TYR A 197 -7.58 6.44 0.41
N ASN A 198 -8.21 7.62 0.35
CA ASN A 198 -7.85 8.79 1.13
C ASN A 198 -8.99 9.82 1.13
N LEU A 199 -8.81 10.95 1.80
CA LEU A 199 -9.78 12.05 1.91
C LEU A 199 -10.27 12.62 0.56
N LEU A 200 -9.48 12.49 -0.51
CA LEU A 200 -9.79 13.00 -1.86
C LEU A 200 -10.05 11.88 -2.87
N ASN A 201 -10.14 10.63 -2.41
CA ASN A 201 -10.44 9.46 -3.25
C ASN A 201 -11.18 8.43 -2.39
N ARG A 202 -12.51 8.45 -2.44
CA ARG A 202 -13.41 7.72 -1.54
C ARG A 202 -14.22 6.62 -2.23
N TRP A 203 -13.85 6.23 -3.42
CA TRP A 203 -14.59 5.26 -4.23
C TRP A 203 -14.89 3.94 -3.52
N VAL A 204 -14.02 3.51 -2.60
CA VAL A 204 -14.16 2.25 -1.84
C VAL A 204 -15.39 2.23 -0.93
N GLU A 205 -15.88 3.41 -0.51
CA GLU A 205 -17.01 3.55 0.41
C GLU A 205 -18.35 3.20 -0.25
N LYS A 206 -18.42 3.16 -1.59
CA LYS A 206 -19.67 2.89 -2.33
C LYS A 206 -20.09 1.41 -2.28
N ASP A 207 -19.13 0.48 -2.32
CA ASP A 207 -19.40 -0.96 -2.37
C ASP A 207 -18.25 -1.80 -1.79
N LEU A 208 -17.00 -1.43 -2.06
CA LEU A 208 -15.85 -2.30 -1.80
C LEU A 208 -15.65 -2.62 -0.32
N LEU A 209 -15.81 -1.64 0.58
CA LEU A 209 -15.64 -1.87 2.02
C LEU A 209 -16.69 -2.84 2.56
N ASP A 210 -17.93 -2.73 2.11
CA ASP A 210 -19.00 -3.66 2.47
C ASP A 210 -18.72 -5.06 1.91
N THR A 211 -18.28 -5.13 0.64
CA THR A 211 -17.89 -6.39 -0.02
C THR A 211 -16.78 -7.11 0.75
N THR A 212 -15.74 -6.40 1.13
CA THR A 212 -14.60 -7.02 1.84
C THR A 212 -14.98 -7.48 3.25
N ASP A 213 -15.84 -6.73 3.94
CA ASP A 213 -16.36 -7.11 5.26
C ASP A 213 -17.23 -8.38 5.18
N GLU A 214 -18.15 -8.44 4.23
CA GLU A 214 -18.98 -9.63 3.96
C GLU A 214 -18.13 -10.88 3.68
N LEU A 215 -17.08 -10.74 2.88
CA LEU A 215 -16.17 -11.82 2.54
C LEU A 215 -15.21 -12.20 3.69
N GLY A 216 -15.05 -11.34 4.69
CA GLY A 216 -14.04 -11.49 5.72
C GLY A 216 -12.61 -11.25 5.22
N THR A 217 -12.48 -10.43 4.18
CA THR A 217 -11.22 -10.01 3.56
C THR A 217 -10.76 -8.70 4.21
N GLY A 218 -9.48 -8.58 4.54
CA GLY A 218 -8.92 -7.32 5.06
C GLY A 218 -8.73 -6.26 3.98
N VAL A 219 -8.53 -5.01 4.41
CA VAL A 219 -8.25 -3.88 3.50
C VAL A 219 -6.98 -3.17 3.95
N ILE A 220 -6.05 -2.95 3.01
CA ILE A 220 -4.89 -2.08 3.21
C ILE A 220 -4.94 -0.93 2.21
N ALA A 221 -5.10 0.30 2.72
CA ALA A 221 -5.25 1.48 1.89
C ALA A 221 -3.90 2.00 1.39
N PHE A 222 -3.67 2.02 0.07
CA PHE A 222 -2.50 2.72 -0.47
C PHE A 222 -2.84 4.17 -0.84
N THR A 223 -1.81 5.02 -1.00
CA THR A 223 -1.93 6.48 -1.19
C THR A 223 -2.78 7.21 -0.13
N PRO A 224 -2.70 6.86 1.17
CA PRO A 224 -3.50 7.54 2.19
C PRO A 224 -3.19 9.03 2.31
N LEU A 225 -2.00 9.47 1.88
CA LEU A 225 -1.59 10.87 1.80
C LEU A 225 -1.75 11.49 0.41
N ALA A 226 -2.52 10.88 -0.49
CA ALA A 226 -2.74 11.36 -1.86
C ALA A 226 -1.41 11.77 -2.55
N GLN A 227 -0.38 10.92 -2.43
CA GLN A 227 0.97 11.14 -2.97
C GLN A 227 1.67 12.41 -2.47
N GLY A 228 1.32 12.85 -1.28
CA GLY A 228 1.85 14.04 -0.62
C GLY A 228 0.96 15.27 -0.72
N LEU A 229 -0.17 15.20 -1.44
CA LEU A 229 -1.13 16.31 -1.50
C LEU A 229 -1.77 16.57 -0.12
N LEU A 230 -2.00 15.53 0.66
CA LEU A 230 -2.49 15.60 2.04
C LEU A 230 -1.36 15.76 3.07
N THR A 231 -0.41 16.65 2.76
CA THR A 231 0.67 17.10 3.65
C THR A 231 0.78 18.64 3.57
N ASP A 232 1.63 19.24 4.37
CA ASP A 232 1.91 20.68 4.35
C ASP A 232 2.62 21.16 3.07
N LYS A 233 3.14 20.23 2.28
CA LYS A 233 4.00 20.50 1.12
C LYS A 233 3.39 21.45 0.08
N TYR A 234 2.08 21.39 -0.13
CA TYR A 234 1.38 22.15 -1.18
C TYR A 234 0.50 23.29 -0.64
N LEU A 235 0.45 23.52 0.67
CA LEU A 235 -0.40 24.55 1.29
C LEU A 235 -0.09 25.98 0.80
N ASN A 236 1.19 26.24 0.52
CA ASN A 236 1.71 27.56 0.12
C ASN A 236 2.17 27.62 -1.35
N GLY A 237 1.68 26.71 -2.18
CA GLY A 237 2.07 26.60 -3.59
C GLY A 237 2.88 25.34 -3.89
N VAL A 238 3.26 25.18 -5.16
CA VAL A 238 4.02 24.01 -5.62
C VAL A 238 5.50 24.26 -5.45
N PRO A 239 6.23 23.53 -4.58
CA PRO A 239 7.68 23.68 -4.44
C PRO A 239 8.40 23.33 -5.76
N ALA A 240 9.52 23.98 -6.04
CA ALA A 240 10.30 23.75 -7.25
C ALA A 240 10.80 22.28 -7.39
N ASP A 241 11.11 21.65 -6.25
CA ASP A 241 11.55 20.26 -6.14
C ASP A 241 10.39 19.26 -6.05
N ALA A 242 9.15 19.73 -6.18
CA ALA A 242 7.96 18.86 -6.08
C ALA A 242 8.00 17.74 -7.14
N ARG A 243 7.48 16.59 -6.76
CA ARG A 243 7.41 15.40 -7.61
C ARG A 243 6.70 15.67 -8.95
N VAL A 244 5.65 16.50 -8.93
CA VAL A 244 4.89 16.91 -10.12
C VAL A 244 5.74 17.59 -11.18
N ASN A 245 6.87 18.20 -10.78
CA ASN A 245 7.81 18.90 -11.68
C ASN A 245 8.91 17.98 -12.23
N ARG A 246 8.97 16.71 -11.83
CA ARG A 246 10.04 15.79 -12.25
C ARG A 246 9.59 14.97 -13.46
N PRO A 247 10.41 14.83 -14.51
CA PRO A 247 10.15 13.90 -15.60
C PRO A 247 9.96 12.47 -15.05
N GLY A 248 8.85 11.82 -15.38
CA GLY A 248 8.52 10.51 -14.82
C GLY A 248 8.18 10.54 -13.32
N GLY A 249 7.85 11.72 -12.78
CA GLY A 249 7.66 12.00 -11.34
C GLY A 249 6.52 11.28 -10.63
N GLY A 250 6.02 10.23 -11.22
CA GLY A 250 5.00 9.38 -10.61
C GLY A 250 3.58 9.78 -10.99
N SER A 251 2.67 9.34 -10.18
CA SER A 251 1.23 9.44 -10.43
C SER A 251 0.61 10.78 -10.02
N LEU A 252 1.34 11.70 -9.37
CA LEU A 252 0.82 13.04 -9.08
C LEU A 252 0.97 13.95 -10.31
N GLN A 253 -0.16 14.40 -10.85
CA GLN A 253 -0.24 15.28 -12.02
C GLN A 253 -0.56 16.72 -11.61
N ALA A 254 -0.22 17.69 -12.48
CA ALA A 254 -0.54 19.09 -12.22
C ALA A 254 -2.05 19.35 -12.08
N SER A 255 -2.88 18.59 -12.81
CA SER A 255 -4.35 18.64 -12.71
C SER A 255 -4.87 18.31 -11.31
N HIS A 256 -4.16 17.50 -10.53
CA HIS A 256 -4.53 17.15 -9.16
C HIS A 256 -4.32 18.32 -8.17
N LEU A 257 -3.54 19.33 -8.56
CA LEU A 257 -3.25 20.55 -7.80
C LEU A 257 -4.18 21.70 -8.20
N SER A 258 -5.44 21.40 -8.57
CA SER A 258 -6.46 22.42 -8.85
C SER A 258 -6.67 23.35 -7.66
N GLU A 259 -7.13 24.58 -7.92
CA GLU A 259 -7.45 25.55 -6.86
C GLU A 259 -8.49 24.97 -5.87
N GLU A 260 -9.45 24.21 -6.36
CA GLU A 260 -10.47 23.54 -5.56
C GLU A 260 -9.85 22.50 -4.62
N ASN A 261 -9.01 21.59 -5.14
CA ASN A 261 -8.33 20.60 -4.31
C ASN A 261 -7.44 21.27 -3.26
N ILE A 262 -6.72 22.31 -3.62
CA ILE A 262 -5.88 23.05 -2.67
C ILE A 262 -6.72 23.78 -1.61
N ALA A 263 -7.89 24.31 -1.97
CA ALA A 263 -8.81 24.91 -1.00
C ALA A 263 -9.33 23.85 0.01
N HIS A 264 -9.71 22.67 -0.46
CA HIS A 264 -10.10 21.55 0.40
C HIS A 264 -8.94 21.12 1.32
N VAL A 265 -7.74 20.97 0.79
CA VAL A 265 -6.53 20.60 1.55
C VAL A 265 -6.24 21.63 2.67
N ARG A 266 -6.38 22.93 2.38
CA ARG A 266 -6.20 24.00 3.40
C ARG A 266 -7.24 23.91 4.50
N ALA A 267 -8.52 23.72 4.16
CA ALA A 267 -9.59 23.56 5.13
C ALA A 267 -9.37 22.31 6.02
N LEU A 268 -8.97 21.19 5.42
CA LEU A 268 -8.61 19.98 6.16
C LEU A 268 -7.41 20.21 7.09
N ASN A 269 -6.42 21.01 6.67
CA ASN A 269 -5.29 21.38 7.52
C ASN A 269 -5.71 22.19 8.74
N GLU A 270 -6.68 23.10 8.61
CA GLU A 270 -7.22 23.85 9.76
C GLU A 270 -7.89 22.90 10.78
N ILE A 271 -8.61 21.90 10.29
CA ILE A 271 -9.20 20.85 11.17
C ILE A 271 -8.07 20.07 11.87
N ALA A 272 -7.03 19.67 11.13
CA ALA A 272 -5.89 18.95 11.69
C ALA A 272 -5.22 19.75 12.83
N GLN A 273 -5.00 21.06 12.63
CA GLN A 273 -4.40 21.94 13.63
C GLN A 273 -5.25 22.01 14.91
N ARG A 274 -6.57 22.11 14.79
CA ARG A 274 -7.47 22.11 15.97
C ARG A 274 -7.41 20.79 16.74
N ARG A 275 -7.12 19.68 16.05
CA ARG A 275 -6.92 18.36 16.66
C ARG A 275 -5.51 18.16 17.25
N GLY A 276 -4.61 19.14 17.11
CA GLY A 276 -3.20 19.01 17.50
C GLY A 276 -2.44 18.01 16.62
N GLN A 277 -2.87 17.81 15.37
CA GLN A 277 -2.27 16.90 14.39
C GLN A 277 -1.73 17.69 13.19
N SER A 278 -0.73 17.14 12.51
CA SER A 278 -0.41 17.58 11.15
C SER A 278 -1.49 17.09 10.18
N LEU A 279 -1.55 17.70 8.98
CA LEU A 279 -2.47 17.25 7.94
C LEU A 279 -2.24 15.78 7.56
N ALA A 280 -0.98 15.35 7.48
CA ALA A 280 -0.63 13.95 7.24
C ALA A 280 -1.19 13.03 8.34
N GLN A 281 -1.05 13.43 9.61
CA GLN A 281 -1.60 12.67 10.72
C GLN A 281 -3.12 12.61 10.70
N LEU A 282 -3.81 13.72 10.39
CA LEU A 282 -5.26 13.72 10.18
C LEU A 282 -5.67 12.75 9.08
N ALA A 283 -5.02 12.80 7.92
CA ALA A 283 -5.34 11.95 6.77
C ALA A 283 -5.17 10.46 7.10
N LEU A 284 -4.11 10.09 7.81
CA LEU A 284 -3.88 8.72 8.26
C LEU A 284 -4.90 8.28 9.31
N ALA A 285 -5.17 9.11 10.31
CA ALA A 285 -6.18 8.83 11.33
C ALA A 285 -7.57 8.66 10.70
N TRP A 286 -7.92 9.52 9.74
CA TRP A 286 -9.19 9.44 9.03
C TRP A 286 -9.30 8.15 8.19
N THR A 287 -8.24 7.77 7.47
CA THR A 287 -8.21 6.51 6.72
C THR A 287 -8.42 5.30 7.64
N LEU A 288 -7.82 5.34 8.82
CA LEU A 288 -7.89 4.27 9.83
C LEU A 288 -9.13 4.32 10.73
N ARG A 289 -10.01 5.34 10.60
CA ARG A 289 -11.23 5.46 11.40
C ARG A 289 -12.22 4.34 11.17
N ASP A 290 -12.26 3.84 9.94
CA ASP A 290 -13.12 2.72 9.57
C ASP A 290 -12.49 1.40 10.03
N PRO A 291 -13.16 0.62 10.88
CA PRO A 291 -12.61 -0.63 11.40
C PRO A 291 -12.37 -1.70 10.33
N ARG A 292 -13.00 -1.57 9.14
CA ARG A 292 -12.79 -2.45 7.99
C ARG A 292 -11.43 -2.21 7.32
N VAL A 293 -10.80 -1.04 7.54
CA VAL A 293 -9.44 -0.76 7.07
C VAL A 293 -8.43 -1.30 8.08
N THR A 294 -7.72 -2.34 7.69
CA THR A 294 -6.72 -3.01 8.52
C THR A 294 -5.46 -2.15 8.71
N SER A 295 -4.95 -1.56 7.63
CA SER A 295 -3.70 -0.83 7.64
C SER A 295 -3.70 0.30 6.60
N ALA A 296 -2.96 1.36 6.85
CA ALA A 296 -2.66 2.39 5.86
C ALA A 296 -1.20 2.27 5.42
N LEU A 297 -0.99 2.20 4.09
CA LEU A 297 0.32 2.00 3.48
C LEU A 297 0.99 3.35 3.24
N ILE A 298 1.97 3.69 4.07
CA ILE A 298 2.71 4.94 3.98
C ILE A 298 3.96 4.79 3.11
N GLY A 299 4.35 5.88 2.44
CA GLY A 299 5.66 6.04 1.82
C GLY A 299 6.46 7.10 2.55
N ALA A 300 7.78 6.94 2.60
CA ALA A 300 8.68 7.93 3.22
C ALA A 300 9.96 8.08 2.41
N SER A 301 10.53 9.28 2.40
CA SER A 301 11.85 9.58 1.81
C SER A 301 12.91 9.90 2.87
N ARG A 302 12.50 10.05 4.12
CA ARG A 302 13.38 10.27 5.29
C ARG A 302 12.72 9.72 6.56
N PRO A 303 13.51 9.29 7.55
CA PRO A 303 13.03 8.66 8.80
C PRO A 303 12.03 9.52 9.58
N GLU A 304 12.21 10.84 9.59
CA GLU A 304 11.35 11.78 10.33
C GLU A 304 9.89 11.70 9.86
N GLN A 305 9.65 11.42 8.58
CA GLN A 305 8.28 11.24 8.06
C GLN A 305 7.62 9.98 8.62
N ILE A 306 8.38 8.91 8.84
CA ILE A 306 7.85 7.69 9.47
C ILE A 306 7.47 8.00 10.92
N ILE A 307 8.35 8.68 11.66
CA ILE A 307 8.09 9.08 13.06
C ILE A 307 6.85 9.96 13.15
N GLU A 308 6.73 10.97 12.27
CA GLU A 308 5.57 11.84 12.19
C GLU A 308 4.29 11.04 11.91
N ASN A 309 4.31 10.15 10.91
CA ASN A 309 3.16 9.34 10.53
C ASN A 309 2.71 8.40 11.65
N VAL A 310 3.63 7.78 12.38
CA VAL A 310 3.31 6.96 13.58
C VAL A 310 2.62 7.81 14.65
N GLY A 311 2.94 9.09 14.74
CA GLY A 311 2.26 10.04 15.62
C GLY A 311 0.75 10.15 15.39
N ALA A 312 0.25 9.83 14.18
CA ALA A 312 -1.18 9.79 13.87
C ALA A 312 -1.96 8.82 14.78
N LEU A 313 -1.32 7.73 15.19
CA LEU A 313 -1.94 6.67 15.98
C LEU A 313 -2.28 7.10 17.42
N LYS A 314 -1.78 8.23 17.88
CA LYS A 314 -2.09 8.79 19.20
C LYS A 314 -3.49 9.39 19.28
N ASN A 315 -4.11 9.74 18.16
CA ASN A 315 -5.44 10.36 18.11
C ASN A 315 -6.22 9.85 16.87
N LEU A 316 -6.80 8.66 16.98
CA LEU A 316 -7.60 8.01 15.94
C LEU A 316 -9.11 8.27 16.08
N ASN A 317 -9.54 8.87 17.18
CA ASN A 317 -10.96 9.07 17.47
C ASN A 317 -11.45 10.38 16.84
N PHE A 318 -12.65 10.32 16.27
CA PHE A 318 -13.36 11.45 15.69
C PHE A 318 -14.74 11.58 16.33
N SER A 319 -15.18 12.81 16.62
CA SER A 319 -16.59 13.03 16.93
C SER A 319 -17.43 13.03 15.65
N ALA A 320 -18.74 12.88 15.78
CA ALA A 320 -19.66 12.97 14.64
C ALA A 320 -19.60 14.33 13.97
N GLU A 321 -19.45 15.40 14.76
CA GLU A 321 -19.33 16.77 14.28
C GLU A 321 -18.04 16.99 13.50
N GLU A 322 -16.91 16.45 13.99
CA GLU A 322 -15.63 16.50 13.27
C GLU A 322 -15.71 15.78 11.92
N LEU A 323 -16.31 14.57 11.87
CA LEU A 323 -16.50 13.84 10.63
C LEU A 323 -17.41 14.59 9.65
N ALA A 324 -18.50 15.19 10.14
CA ALA A 324 -19.40 15.99 9.31
C ALA A 324 -18.70 17.25 8.77
N GLU A 325 -17.79 17.87 9.54
CA GLU A 325 -16.97 18.99 9.06
C GLU A 325 -15.95 18.53 8.01
N ILE A 326 -15.25 17.43 8.26
CA ILE A 326 -14.28 16.83 7.34
C ILE A 326 -14.97 16.48 6.00
N ASP A 327 -16.17 15.90 6.03
CA ASP A 327 -16.91 15.46 4.84
C ASP A 327 -17.28 16.62 3.90
N ARG A 328 -17.30 17.87 4.36
CA ARG A 328 -17.48 19.05 3.49
C ARG A 328 -16.30 19.26 2.54
N PHE A 329 -15.10 18.85 2.92
CA PHE A 329 -13.86 19.08 2.21
C PHE A 329 -13.23 17.79 1.69
N ALA A 330 -13.58 16.64 2.27
CA ALA A 330 -13.16 15.31 1.83
C ALA A 330 -14.01 14.86 0.63
N GLN A 331 -13.80 15.51 -0.52
CA GLN A 331 -14.54 15.30 -1.75
C GLN A 331 -13.65 14.64 -2.81
N GLU A 332 -14.27 13.98 -3.80
CA GLU A 332 -13.54 13.38 -4.92
C GLU A 332 -12.71 14.44 -5.67
N GLY A 333 -11.39 14.31 -5.60
CA GLY A 333 -10.44 15.25 -6.20
C GLY A 333 -9.98 14.89 -7.61
N GLY A 334 -10.61 13.89 -8.26
CA GLY A 334 -10.20 13.42 -9.59
C GLY A 334 -8.81 12.76 -9.61
N ILE A 335 -8.37 12.22 -8.46
CA ILE A 335 -7.02 11.67 -8.27
C ILE A 335 -6.94 10.14 -8.37
N ASN A 336 -8.03 9.47 -8.75
CA ASN A 336 -8.05 8.01 -8.88
C ASN A 336 -7.42 7.56 -10.20
N LEU A 337 -6.11 7.38 -10.21
CA LEU A 337 -5.36 6.91 -11.39
C LEU A 337 -5.62 5.44 -11.73
N TRP A 338 -6.20 4.71 -10.81
CA TRP A 338 -6.54 3.28 -10.93
C TRP A 338 -8.05 3.07 -11.12
N GLU A 339 -8.76 4.08 -11.63
CA GLU A 339 -10.21 4.05 -11.79
C GLU A 339 -10.67 2.89 -12.70
N LYS A 340 -10.02 2.71 -13.86
CA LYS A 340 -10.43 1.66 -14.81
C LYS A 340 -10.48 0.25 -14.22
N PRO A 341 -9.41 -0.27 -13.55
CA PRO A 341 -9.50 -1.56 -12.89
C PRO A 341 -10.45 -1.56 -11.70
N SER A 342 -10.54 -0.44 -10.97
CA SER A 342 -11.36 -0.32 -9.76
C SER A 342 -12.86 -0.25 -10.02
N THR A 343 -13.29 0.10 -11.24
CA THR A 343 -14.69 0.23 -11.64
C THR A 343 -15.14 -0.85 -12.63
N ALA A 344 -14.31 -1.87 -12.90
CA ALA A 344 -14.68 -2.99 -13.78
C ALA A 344 -15.90 -3.74 -13.24
N GLU A 345 -16.88 -4.01 -14.14
CA GLU A 345 -18.09 -4.76 -13.86
C GLU A 345 -17.99 -6.26 -14.24
#